data_a90f3de4546508d6583135fec3aaa8d2
#
_entry.id   a90f3de4546508d6583135fec3aaa8d2
#
_cell.length_a   1.000
_cell.length_b   1.000
_cell.length_c   1.000
_cell.angle_alpha   90.00
_cell.angle_beta   90.00
_cell.angle_gamma   90.00
#
_symmetry.space_group_name_H-M   'P 1'
#
loop_
_entity.id
_entity.type
_entity.pdbx_description
1 polymer ?
#
loop_
_entity_poly.entity_id
_entity_poly.type
_entity_poly.pdbx_seq_one_letter_code
_entity_poly.pdbx_strand_id
1 'polypeptide(L)'
;MSDGFVPPQEVRNNAKRGLELRKKHGRGGTEVGVARARDLSNGKALSLDTLKRMNSYFARHEVDKKGEGWGKDSAGYIAWLLWGGDAGRAWAKRITSEQENKEKSMASNLTTTSYFSIEKADRNADGTMTVYGKATDDSIDIDQQICDGDWLKRAMPAWFKSGGNIREQHSNIAAGVAKEYEAKADGHYIGVLVVDPVSVKKVDAGVLKGFSVGIKNPRVVRDSKAANGRIVDGQIVEVSLV
;
A
#
# COMPACT_ATOMS: atom_id res chain seq x y z
N MET A 1 12.69 -1.87 -8.89
CA MET A 1 12.33 -0.98 -10.01
C MET A 1 10.84 -1.18 -10.24
N SER A 2 10.02 -0.15 -10.08
CA SER A 2 8.59 -0.27 -10.33
C SER A 2 8.40 -0.37 -11.84
N ASP A 3 7.98 -1.54 -12.32
CA ASP A 3 7.61 -1.75 -13.70
C ASP A 3 6.46 -0.79 -14.06
N GLY A 4 6.70 0.12 -14.99
CA GLY A 4 5.70 1.04 -15.47
C GLY A 4 4.66 0.30 -16.34
N PHE A 5 3.46 0.88 -16.47
CA PHE A 5 2.35 0.32 -17.24
C PHE A 5 2.38 0.85 -18.67
N VAL A 6 2.55 -0.05 -19.63
CA VAL A 6 2.60 0.29 -21.07
C VAL A 6 1.17 0.50 -21.59
N PRO A 7 0.87 1.65 -22.26
CA PRO A 7 -0.47 1.91 -22.77
C PRO A 7 -0.81 0.98 -23.94
N PRO A 8 -2.06 0.43 -23.99
CA PRO A 8 -2.57 -0.37 -25.08
C PRO A 8 -2.60 0.41 -26.41
N GLN A 9 -2.65 -0.30 -27.54
CA GLN A 9 -2.60 0.31 -28.87
C GLN A 9 -3.73 1.32 -29.10
N GLU A 10 -4.93 1.02 -28.63
CA GLU A 10 -6.08 1.95 -28.79
C GLU A 10 -5.85 3.26 -28.03
N VAL A 11 -5.29 3.21 -26.81
CA VAL A 11 -4.92 4.40 -26.03
C VAL A 11 -3.88 5.24 -26.78
N ARG A 12 -2.88 4.58 -27.36
CA ARG A 12 -1.84 5.25 -28.18
C ARG A 12 -2.45 5.95 -29.39
N ASN A 13 -3.36 5.24 -30.11
CA ASN A 13 -4.04 5.77 -31.30
C ASN A 13 -4.90 6.99 -30.97
N ASN A 14 -5.65 6.94 -29.86
CA ASN A 14 -6.47 8.06 -29.41
C ASN A 14 -5.60 9.28 -29.04
N ALA A 15 -4.50 9.07 -28.32
CA ALA A 15 -3.56 10.13 -27.98
C ALA A 15 -2.94 10.78 -29.21
N LYS A 16 -2.52 9.96 -30.19
CA LYS A 16 -2.01 10.45 -31.49
C LYS A 16 -3.04 11.29 -32.23
N ARG A 17 -4.28 10.78 -32.32
CA ARG A 17 -5.40 11.53 -32.94
C ARG A 17 -5.66 12.85 -32.22
N GLY A 18 -5.59 12.88 -30.87
CA GLY A 18 -5.71 14.09 -30.08
C GLY A 18 -4.66 15.15 -30.44
N LEU A 19 -3.40 14.74 -30.61
CA LEU A 19 -2.30 15.61 -31.05
C LEU A 19 -2.53 16.17 -32.46
N GLU A 20 -2.98 15.33 -33.39
CA GLU A 20 -3.29 15.72 -34.77
C GLU A 20 -4.44 16.75 -34.83
N LEU A 21 -5.53 16.49 -34.12
CA LEU A 21 -6.67 17.42 -34.04
C LEU A 21 -6.28 18.75 -33.39
N ARG A 22 -5.50 18.72 -32.30
CA ARG A 22 -4.98 19.92 -31.66
C ARG A 22 -4.13 20.74 -32.61
N LYS A 23 -3.23 20.09 -33.36
CA LYS A 23 -2.42 20.79 -34.39
C LYS A 23 -3.28 21.41 -35.49
N LYS A 24 -4.31 20.69 -35.95
CA LYS A 24 -5.22 21.15 -37.01
C LYS A 24 -6.09 22.32 -36.56
N HIS A 25 -6.63 22.30 -35.36
CA HIS A 25 -7.65 23.24 -34.89
C HIS A 25 -7.12 24.30 -33.91
N GLY A 26 -5.86 24.20 -33.45
CA GLY A 26 -5.23 25.18 -32.57
C GLY A 26 -5.85 25.27 -31.17
N ARG A 27 -6.64 24.25 -30.75
CA ARG A 27 -7.40 24.26 -29.47
C ARG A 27 -7.44 22.89 -28.80
N GLY A 28 -7.85 22.88 -27.53
CA GLY A 28 -8.08 21.69 -26.73
C GLY A 28 -6.87 21.28 -25.91
N GLY A 29 -7.09 21.08 -24.61
CA GLY A 29 -6.09 20.62 -23.64
C GLY A 29 -5.02 21.66 -23.27
N THR A 30 -4.25 21.32 -22.27
CA THR A 30 -3.11 22.09 -21.75
C THR A 30 -1.79 21.47 -22.20
N GLU A 31 -0.67 22.15 -21.95
CA GLU A 31 0.67 21.58 -22.21
C GLU A 31 0.91 20.26 -21.43
N VAL A 32 0.33 20.11 -20.25
CA VAL A 32 0.35 18.84 -19.49
C VAL A 32 -0.35 17.73 -20.27
N GLY A 33 -1.53 18.03 -20.87
CA GLY A 33 -2.25 17.09 -21.73
C GLY A 33 -1.47 16.72 -22.99
N VAL A 34 -0.78 17.68 -23.59
CA VAL A 34 0.09 17.45 -24.78
C VAL A 34 1.28 16.56 -24.40
N ALA A 35 1.95 16.83 -23.29
CA ALA A 35 3.04 16.00 -22.80
C ALA A 35 2.56 14.56 -22.53
N ARG A 36 1.38 14.41 -21.91
CA ARG A 36 0.76 13.10 -21.67
C ARG A 36 0.46 12.38 -22.98
N ALA A 37 -0.10 13.08 -23.97
CA ALA A 37 -0.41 12.51 -25.28
C ALA A 37 0.86 12.01 -26.01
N ARG A 38 1.98 12.73 -25.89
CA ARG A 38 3.27 12.29 -26.44
C ARG A 38 3.76 11.03 -25.76
N ASP A 39 3.73 10.96 -24.42
CA ASP A 39 4.12 9.76 -23.67
C ASP A 39 3.24 8.56 -24.09
N LEU A 40 1.92 8.74 -24.13
CA LEU A 40 0.97 7.69 -24.52
C LEU A 40 1.17 7.22 -25.95
N SER A 41 1.23 8.15 -26.93
CA SER A 41 1.35 7.80 -28.35
C SER A 41 2.66 7.09 -28.66
N ASN A 42 3.74 7.41 -27.95
CA ASN A 42 5.04 6.75 -28.06
C ASN A 42 5.13 5.42 -27.28
N GLY A 43 4.06 5.01 -26.59
CA GLY A 43 4.05 3.76 -25.85
C GLY A 43 4.93 3.76 -24.59
N LYS A 44 5.26 4.93 -24.06
CA LYS A 44 6.05 5.06 -22.85
C LYS A 44 5.31 4.46 -21.65
N ALA A 45 6.00 3.64 -20.87
CA ALA A 45 5.44 3.10 -19.64
C ALA A 45 5.18 4.20 -18.62
N LEU A 46 3.99 4.19 -17.99
CA LEU A 46 3.56 5.19 -17.02
C LEU A 46 3.55 4.60 -15.61
N SER A 47 3.86 5.42 -14.61
CA SER A 47 3.77 5.04 -13.20
C SER A 47 2.30 4.95 -12.74
N LEU A 48 2.06 4.20 -11.66
CA LEU A 48 0.74 4.12 -11.02
C LEU A 48 0.19 5.49 -10.62
N ASP A 49 1.04 6.37 -10.08
CA ASP A 49 0.67 7.75 -9.73
C ASP A 49 0.19 8.55 -10.96
N THR A 50 0.82 8.34 -12.10
CA THR A 50 0.37 8.94 -13.35
C THR A 50 -1.02 8.44 -13.76
N LEU A 51 -1.30 7.15 -13.61
CA LEU A 51 -2.62 6.57 -13.89
C LEU A 51 -3.70 7.09 -12.93
N LYS A 52 -3.38 7.27 -11.65
CA LYS A 52 -4.26 7.94 -10.67
C LYS A 52 -4.61 9.37 -11.10
N ARG A 53 -3.63 10.13 -11.60
CA ARG A 53 -3.86 11.49 -12.15
C ARG A 53 -4.73 11.46 -13.42
N MET A 54 -4.57 10.44 -14.28
CA MET A 54 -5.45 10.23 -15.43
C MET A 54 -6.90 10.00 -15.00
N ASN A 55 -7.15 9.16 -14.01
CA ASN A 55 -8.49 8.93 -13.46
C ASN A 55 -9.11 10.24 -12.92
N SER A 56 -8.32 11.03 -12.19
CA SER A 56 -8.77 12.33 -11.66
C SER A 56 -9.10 13.32 -12.78
N TYR A 57 -8.35 13.32 -13.87
CA TYR A 57 -8.66 14.12 -15.06
C TYR A 57 -9.99 13.69 -15.67
N PHE A 58 -10.18 12.41 -15.97
CA PHE A 58 -11.39 11.90 -16.58
C PHE A 58 -12.64 12.15 -15.73
N ALA A 59 -12.53 12.00 -14.40
CA ALA A 59 -13.65 12.27 -13.50
C ALA A 59 -14.11 13.73 -13.54
N ARG A 60 -13.17 14.69 -13.61
CA ARG A 60 -13.51 16.13 -13.68
C ARG A 60 -14.07 16.54 -15.03
N HIS A 61 -13.63 15.91 -16.12
CA HIS A 61 -13.93 16.33 -17.50
C HIS A 61 -14.98 15.45 -18.19
N GLU A 62 -15.63 14.54 -17.48
CA GLU A 62 -16.71 13.73 -18.05
C GLU A 62 -17.91 14.57 -18.48
N VAL A 63 -18.14 15.68 -17.81
CA VAL A 63 -19.20 16.64 -18.14
C VAL A 63 -19.05 17.25 -19.54
N ASP A 64 -17.81 17.37 -20.03
CA ASP A 64 -17.50 17.94 -21.34
C ASP A 64 -18.10 17.10 -22.49
N LYS A 65 -18.41 15.82 -22.25
CA LYS A 65 -19.09 14.94 -23.21
C LYS A 65 -20.48 15.42 -23.62
N LYS A 66 -21.11 16.24 -22.78
CA LYS A 66 -22.44 16.81 -23.04
C LYS A 66 -22.35 18.07 -23.90
N GLY A 67 -21.14 18.58 -24.13
CA GLY A 67 -20.90 19.80 -24.90
C GLY A 67 -21.15 19.63 -26.40
N GLU A 68 -21.57 20.71 -27.05
CA GLU A 68 -21.71 20.75 -28.49
C GLU A 68 -20.37 20.47 -29.19
N GLY A 69 -20.43 19.75 -30.33
CA GLY A 69 -19.24 19.36 -31.09
C GLY A 69 -18.41 18.20 -30.46
N TRP A 70 -18.91 17.54 -29.40
CA TRP A 70 -18.28 16.31 -28.91
C TRP A 70 -18.24 15.25 -30.02
N GLY A 71 -17.12 14.53 -30.07
CA GLY A 71 -16.88 13.51 -31.12
C GLY A 71 -16.33 14.06 -32.45
N LYS A 72 -16.24 15.36 -32.60
CA LYS A 72 -15.70 16.03 -33.82
C LYS A 72 -14.40 16.77 -33.49
N ASP A 73 -14.48 18.02 -33.10
CA ASP A 73 -13.33 18.92 -32.96
C ASP A 73 -13.45 19.92 -31.80
N SER A 74 -14.41 19.70 -30.87
CA SER A 74 -14.53 20.55 -29.70
C SER A 74 -13.27 20.51 -28.83
N ALA A 75 -12.96 21.59 -28.13
CA ALA A 75 -11.80 21.68 -27.25
C ALA A 75 -11.80 20.58 -26.18
N GLY A 76 -12.99 20.29 -25.62
CA GLY A 76 -13.15 19.22 -24.64
C GLY A 76 -12.87 17.83 -25.23
N TYR A 77 -13.37 17.55 -26.43
CA TYR A 77 -13.12 16.27 -27.11
C TYR A 77 -11.65 16.08 -27.45
N ILE A 78 -10.99 17.11 -27.99
CA ILE A 78 -9.55 17.07 -28.26
C ILE A 78 -8.76 16.84 -26.98
N ALA A 79 -9.09 17.57 -25.90
CA ALA A 79 -8.46 17.37 -24.61
C ALA A 79 -8.65 15.94 -24.09
N TRP A 80 -9.84 15.36 -24.23
CA TRP A 80 -10.14 13.98 -23.85
C TRP A 80 -9.27 12.96 -24.60
N LEU A 81 -9.09 13.15 -25.89
CA LEU A 81 -8.25 12.29 -26.72
C LEU A 81 -6.77 12.40 -26.34
N LEU A 82 -6.27 13.58 -25.94
CA LEU A 82 -4.88 13.74 -25.47
C LEU A 82 -4.55 12.85 -24.26
N TRP A 83 -5.55 12.51 -23.45
CA TRP A 83 -5.41 11.59 -22.32
C TRP A 83 -5.72 10.13 -22.68
N GLY A 84 -5.90 9.82 -23.97
CA GLY A 84 -6.13 8.48 -24.48
C GLY A 84 -7.60 8.13 -24.73
N GLY A 85 -8.51 9.10 -24.63
CA GLY A 85 -9.93 8.88 -24.89
C GLY A 85 -10.60 7.95 -23.88
N ASP A 86 -11.74 7.36 -24.26
CA ASP A 86 -12.45 6.39 -23.42
C ASP A 86 -11.61 5.13 -23.13
N ALA A 87 -10.79 4.70 -24.08
CA ALA A 87 -9.84 3.60 -23.88
C ALA A 87 -8.80 3.94 -22.80
N GLY A 88 -8.28 5.19 -22.79
CA GLY A 88 -7.36 5.67 -21.75
C GLY A 88 -8.00 5.70 -20.36
N ARG A 89 -9.26 6.15 -20.28
CA ARG A 89 -10.06 6.12 -19.04
C ARG A 89 -10.23 4.70 -18.52
N ALA A 90 -10.68 3.78 -19.38
CA ALA A 90 -10.92 2.40 -19.01
C ALA A 90 -9.63 1.70 -18.56
N TRP A 91 -8.54 1.91 -19.29
CA TRP A 91 -7.23 1.35 -18.98
C TRP A 91 -6.69 1.86 -17.63
N ALA A 92 -6.68 3.19 -17.41
CA ALA A 92 -6.21 3.77 -16.16
C ALA A 92 -7.04 3.28 -14.97
N LYS A 93 -8.38 3.25 -15.08
CA LYS A 93 -9.28 2.76 -14.04
C LYS A 93 -9.01 1.29 -13.74
N ARG A 94 -8.88 0.44 -14.76
CA ARG A 94 -8.61 -1.00 -14.58
C ARG A 94 -7.31 -1.22 -13.82
N ILE A 95 -6.19 -0.62 -14.26
CA ILE A 95 -4.88 -0.80 -13.62
C ILE A 95 -4.89 -0.31 -12.17
N THR A 96 -5.46 0.86 -11.90
CA THR A 96 -5.52 1.37 -10.51
C THR A 96 -6.38 0.48 -9.62
N SER A 97 -7.53 -0.01 -10.11
CA SER A 97 -8.38 -0.95 -9.35
C SER A 97 -7.70 -2.31 -9.14
N GLU A 98 -6.97 -2.83 -10.13
CA GLU A 98 -6.20 -4.08 -10.00
C GLU A 98 -5.10 -3.94 -8.93
N GLN A 99 -4.41 -2.79 -8.88
CA GLN A 99 -3.40 -2.54 -7.85
C GLN A 99 -4.02 -2.36 -6.45
N GLU A 100 -5.11 -1.61 -6.34
CA GLU A 100 -5.86 -1.47 -5.09
C GLU A 100 -6.41 -2.82 -4.59
N ASN A 101 -6.90 -3.67 -5.50
CA ASN A 101 -7.35 -5.01 -5.14
C ASN A 101 -6.20 -5.94 -4.75
N LYS A 102 -5.04 -5.82 -5.39
CA LYS A 102 -3.81 -6.53 -4.96
C LYS A 102 -3.38 -6.08 -3.56
N GLU A 103 -3.38 -4.78 -3.30
CA GLU A 103 -3.08 -4.23 -1.98
C GLU A 103 -4.09 -4.71 -0.93
N LYS A 104 -5.39 -4.68 -1.24
CA LYS A 104 -6.45 -5.21 -0.37
C LYS A 104 -6.35 -6.73 -0.19
N SER A 105 -6.07 -7.49 -1.24
CA SER A 105 -5.84 -8.94 -1.15
C SER A 105 -4.57 -9.28 -0.36
N MET A 106 -3.52 -8.49 -0.48
CA MET A 106 -2.35 -8.61 0.39
C MET A 106 -2.69 -8.28 1.84
N ALA A 107 -3.51 -7.26 2.08
CA ALA A 107 -3.99 -6.90 3.42
C ALA A 107 -4.99 -7.93 3.98
N SER A 108 -5.86 -8.51 3.14
CA SER A 108 -6.83 -9.54 3.57
C SER A 108 -6.19 -10.92 3.83
N ASN A 109 -4.98 -11.16 3.32
CA ASN A 109 -4.18 -12.34 3.65
C ASN A 109 -3.24 -12.11 4.84
N LEU A 110 -3.29 -10.93 5.48
CA LEU A 110 -2.63 -10.65 6.74
C LEU A 110 -3.61 -11.02 7.88
N THR A 111 -3.29 -12.05 8.63
CA THR A 111 -3.93 -12.29 9.91
C THR A 111 -3.19 -11.47 10.96
N THR A 112 -3.92 -10.62 11.65
CA THR A 112 -3.43 -9.82 12.77
C THR A 112 -3.53 -10.65 14.01
N THR A 113 -2.45 -10.85 14.73
CA THR A 113 -2.44 -11.64 15.96
C THR A 113 -1.85 -10.83 17.09
N SER A 114 -2.48 -10.92 18.24
CA SER A 114 -1.99 -10.46 19.55
C SER A 114 -1.72 -8.95 19.66
N TYR A 115 -2.30 -8.37 20.68
CA TYR A 115 -1.96 -7.03 21.15
C TYR A 115 -1.18 -7.17 22.46
N PHE A 116 0.09 -6.80 22.45
CA PHE A 116 0.92 -6.73 23.64
C PHE A 116 1.37 -5.31 23.89
N SER A 117 1.19 -4.83 25.11
CA SER A 117 1.53 -3.45 25.48
C SER A 117 3.02 -3.16 25.34
N ILE A 118 3.35 -1.94 24.90
CA ILE A 118 4.68 -1.38 25.04
C ILE A 118 5.00 -1.28 26.53
N GLU A 119 6.12 -1.87 26.93
CA GLU A 119 6.56 -1.87 28.35
C GLU A 119 7.41 -0.65 28.68
N LYS A 120 8.15 -0.15 27.68
CA LYS A 120 9.05 1.00 27.84
C LYS A 120 9.09 1.81 26.56
N ALA A 121 9.08 3.14 26.72
CA ALA A 121 9.22 4.10 25.62
C ALA A 121 10.13 5.25 26.07
N ASP A 122 11.27 5.42 25.40
CA ASP A 122 12.24 6.47 25.69
C ASP A 122 12.42 7.34 24.44
N ARG A 123 12.25 8.65 24.60
CA ARG A 123 12.51 9.61 23.53
C ARG A 123 14.01 9.89 23.42
N ASN A 124 14.56 9.77 22.21
CA ASN A 124 15.96 10.04 21.92
C ASN A 124 16.19 11.53 21.65
N ALA A 125 17.44 11.99 21.83
CA ALA A 125 17.81 13.40 21.62
C ALA A 125 17.64 13.87 20.16
N ASP A 126 17.65 12.96 19.19
CA ASP A 126 17.46 13.23 17.76
C ASP A 126 15.98 13.27 17.34
N GLY A 127 15.05 13.15 18.31
CA GLY A 127 13.61 13.17 18.06
C GLY A 127 13.01 11.81 17.67
N THR A 128 13.82 10.77 17.52
CA THR A 128 13.35 9.38 17.40
C THR A 128 12.91 8.83 18.76
N MET A 129 12.34 7.64 18.78
CA MET A 129 11.93 6.99 20.04
C MET A 129 12.36 5.53 20.05
N THR A 130 12.88 5.07 21.18
CA THR A 130 13.12 3.66 21.43
C THR A 130 11.97 3.10 22.25
N VAL A 131 11.31 2.06 21.75
CA VAL A 131 10.24 1.35 22.44
C VAL A 131 10.60 -0.11 22.63
N TYR A 132 10.21 -0.69 23.75
CA TYR A 132 10.47 -2.09 24.08
C TYR A 132 9.21 -2.76 24.60
N GLY A 133 9.02 -4.03 24.26
CA GLY A 133 7.93 -4.84 24.78
C GLY A 133 7.81 -6.19 24.09
N LYS A 134 6.83 -6.97 24.54
CA LYS A 134 6.48 -8.25 23.95
C LYS A 134 5.80 -8.03 22.58
N ALA A 135 6.30 -8.68 21.55
CA ALA A 135 5.72 -8.62 20.21
C ALA A 135 4.66 -9.72 19.99
N THR A 136 4.88 -10.92 20.56
CA THR A 136 3.98 -12.07 20.44
C THR A 136 4.35 -13.17 21.43
N ASP A 137 3.40 -14.06 21.70
CA ASP A 137 3.60 -15.31 22.42
C ASP A 137 2.60 -16.39 21.90
N ASP A 138 2.51 -17.52 22.61
CA ASP A 138 1.61 -18.63 22.30
C ASP A 138 0.32 -18.64 23.15
N SER A 139 -0.06 -17.50 23.71
CA SER A 139 -1.35 -17.31 24.37
C SER A 139 -2.50 -17.13 23.36
N ILE A 140 -3.74 -17.22 23.86
CA ILE A 140 -4.93 -16.89 23.06
C ILE A 140 -4.98 -15.37 22.86
N ASP A 141 -5.03 -14.94 21.62
CA ASP A 141 -5.15 -13.52 21.26
C ASP A 141 -6.60 -13.01 21.27
N ILE A 142 -6.78 -11.73 20.95
CA ILE A 142 -8.10 -11.08 20.88
C ILE A 142 -8.97 -11.67 19.76
N ASP A 143 -8.38 -12.24 18.72
CA ASP A 143 -9.06 -12.88 17.61
C ASP A 143 -9.37 -14.37 17.91
N GLN A 144 -9.18 -14.81 19.16
CA GLN A 144 -9.40 -16.18 19.58
C GLN A 144 -8.56 -17.20 18.80
N GLN A 145 -7.33 -16.80 18.43
CA GLN A 145 -6.31 -17.62 17.80
C GLN A 145 -5.12 -17.85 18.75
N ILE A 146 -4.32 -18.82 18.44
CA ILE A 146 -3.03 -19.10 19.12
C ILE A 146 -1.96 -19.16 18.05
N CYS A 147 -0.86 -18.45 18.25
CA CYS A 147 0.37 -18.69 17.48
C CYS A 147 1.11 -19.88 18.08
N ASP A 148 1.44 -20.88 17.25
CA ASP A 148 2.20 -22.02 17.72
C ASP A 148 3.61 -21.62 18.17
N GLY A 149 3.98 -21.98 19.41
CA GLY A 149 5.25 -21.58 20.02
C GLY A 149 6.48 -22.10 19.27
N ASP A 150 6.43 -23.32 18.71
CA ASP A 150 7.55 -23.86 17.93
C ASP A 150 7.66 -23.20 16.56
N TRP A 151 6.54 -22.80 15.96
CA TRP A 151 6.57 -21.97 14.77
C TRP A 151 7.15 -20.58 15.07
N LEU A 152 6.72 -19.90 16.15
CA LEU A 152 7.23 -18.59 16.55
C LEU A 152 8.74 -18.60 16.80
N LYS A 153 9.30 -19.64 17.39
CA LYS A 153 10.76 -19.81 17.59
C LYS A 153 11.56 -19.78 16.28
N ARG A 154 10.93 -20.10 15.16
CA ARG A 154 11.54 -20.02 13.82
C ARG A 154 11.19 -18.72 13.10
N ALA A 155 9.93 -18.31 13.15
CA ALA A 155 9.39 -17.22 12.37
C ALA A 155 9.86 -15.85 12.87
N MET A 156 9.90 -15.61 14.18
CA MET A 156 10.32 -14.33 14.76
C MET A 156 11.80 -14.02 14.50
N PRO A 157 12.76 -14.94 14.73
CA PRO A 157 14.16 -14.69 14.36
C PRO A 157 14.35 -14.49 12.84
N ALA A 158 13.59 -15.21 12.01
CA ALA A 158 13.65 -15.05 10.55
C ALA A 158 13.19 -13.65 10.12
N TRP A 159 12.07 -13.17 10.67
CA TRP A 159 11.60 -11.80 10.45
C TRP A 159 12.63 -10.76 10.90
N PHE A 160 13.19 -10.89 12.10
CA PHE A 160 14.20 -9.96 12.61
C PHE A 160 15.44 -9.92 11.72
N LYS A 161 15.96 -11.06 11.28
CA LYS A 161 17.10 -11.17 10.34
C LYS A 161 16.80 -10.60 8.97
N SER A 162 15.54 -10.61 8.52
CA SER A 162 15.13 -10.07 7.23
C SER A 162 14.92 -8.54 7.23
N GLY A 163 15.27 -7.88 8.35
CA GLY A 163 15.24 -6.42 8.47
C GLY A 163 14.37 -5.87 9.58
N GLY A 164 13.56 -6.69 10.27
CA GLY A 164 12.80 -6.28 11.45
C GLY A 164 11.91 -5.06 11.23
N ASN A 165 11.20 -5.00 10.10
CA ASN A 165 10.42 -3.84 9.70
C ASN A 165 9.23 -3.61 10.64
N ILE A 166 9.07 -2.36 11.07
CA ILE A 166 7.98 -1.91 11.93
C ILE A 166 7.04 -1.01 11.13
N ARG A 167 5.75 -1.31 11.22
CA ARG A 167 4.68 -0.52 10.59
C ARG A 167 3.79 0.13 11.64
N GLU A 168 2.79 0.86 11.18
CA GLU A 168 1.72 1.43 11.99
C GLU A 168 0.38 0.82 11.58
N GLN A 169 -0.38 0.24 12.53
CA GLN A 169 -1.74 -0.26 12.33
C GLN A 169 -1.87 -1.21 11.11
N HIS A 170 -0.89 -2.10 10.88
CA HIS A 170 -0.83 -2.99 9.72
C HIS A 170 -0.98 -2.29 8.35
N SER A 171 -0.69 -1.00 8.32
CA SER A 171 -0.76 -0.15 7.12
C SER A 171 0.58 -0.16 6.35
N ASN A 172 0.66 0.65 5.30
CA ASN A 172 1.90 0.85 4.55
C ASN A 172 2.81 1.95 5.13
N ILE A 173 2.51 2.45 6.34
CA ILE A 173 3.34 3.44 7.02
C ILE A 173 4.54 2.72 7.65
N ALA A 174 5.75 3.07 7.21
CA ALA A 174 6.98 2.58 7.77
C ALA A 174 7.30 3.39 9.04
N ALA A 175 6.96 2.86 10.21
CA ALA A 175 7.14 3.55 11.48
C ALA A 175 8.58 3.47 12.01
N GLY A 176 9.30 2.37 11.74
CA GLY A 176 10.62 2.15 12.27
C GLY A 176 11.22 0.79 11.94
N VAL A 177 12.16 0.36 12.78
CA VAL A 177 12.88 -0.91 12.62
C VAL A 177 13.19 -1.53 14.00
N ALA A 178 13.06 -2.85 14.10
CA ALA A 178 13.53 -3.58 15.28
C ALA A 178 15.07 -3.61 15.33
N LYS A 179 15.64 -3.19 16.44
CA LYS A 179 17.08 -3.17 16.70
C LYS A 179 17.51 -4.30 17.64
N GLU A 180 16.59 -4.79 18.45
CA GLU A 180 16.83 -5.84 19.41
C GLU A 180 15.74 -6.90 19.30
N TYR A 181 16.10 -8.14 19.53
CA TYR A 181 15.20 -9.27 19.60
C TYR A 181 15.66 -10.24 20.69
N GLU A 182 14.75 -10.64 21.55
CA GLU A 182 14.98 -11.59 22.62
C GLU A 182 13.82 -12.59 22.72
N ALA A 183 14.14 -13.88 22.69
CA ALA A 183 13.19 -14.94 23.00
C ALA A 183 13.28 -15.26 24.51
N LYS A 184 12.18 -15.05 25.23
CA LYS A 184 12.03 -15.38 26.65
C LYS A 184 11.11 -16.58 26.81
N ALA A 185 11.03 -17.10 28.06
CA ALA A 185 10.17 -18.23 28.37
C ALA A 185 8.67 -17.94 28.11
N ASP A 186 8.25 -16.68 28.21
CA ASP A 186 6.88 -16.21 28.11
C ASP A 186 6.57 -15.48 26.80
N GLY A 187 7.49 -15.51 25.82
CA GLY A 187 7.24 -14.91 24.51
C GLY A 187 8.45 -14.30 23.84
N HIS A 188 8.17 -13.53 22.78
CA HIS A 188 9.18 -12.89 21.93
C HIS A 188 9.15 -11.39 22.12
N TYR A 189 10.26 -10.81 22.53
CA TYR A 189 10.43 -9.40 22.86
C TYR A 189 11.25 -8.69 21.80
N ILE A 190 10.95 -7.42 21.56
CA ILE A 190 11.64 -6.58 20.61
C ILE A 190 11.95 -5.20 21.19
N GLY A 191 13.13 -4.68 20.85
CA GLY A 191 13.48 -3.28 20.99
C GLY A 191 13.41 -2.60 19.61
N VAL A 192 12.64 -1.54 19.49
CA VAL A 192 12.29 -0.87 18.24
C VAL A 192 12.78 0.57 18.25
N LEU A 193 13.45 0.99 17.20
CA LEU A 193 13.70 2.40 16.90
C LEU A 193 12.57 2.93 16.00
N VAL A 194 11.70 3.76 16.55
CA VAL A 194 10.64 4.47 15.83
C VAL A 194 11.23 5.77 15.26
N VAL A 195 11.22 5.89 13.94
CA VAL A 195 11.83 7.01 13.21
C VAL A 195 10.81 7.94 12.55
N ASP A 196 9.59 7.46 12.28
CA ASP A 196 8.54 8.31 11.74
C ASP A 196 8.04 9.30 12.81
N PRO A 197 8.16 10.64 12.56
CA PRO A 197 7.81 11.64 13.57
C PRO A 197 6.34 11.62 13.97
N VAL A 198 5.44 11.15 13.09
CA VAL A 198 4.01 11.07 13.38
C VAL A 198 3.74 9.88 14.29
N SER A 199 4.35 8.72 14.00
CA SER A 199 4.26 7.54 14.85
C SER A 199 4.85 7.80 16.25
N VAL A 200 5.99 8.52 16.35
CA VAL A 200 6.57 8.96 17.64
C VAL A 200 5.56 9.77 18.47
N LYS A 201 4.90 10.76 17.86
CA LYS A 201 3.88 11.56 18.56
C LYS A 201 2.68 10.73 19.03
N LYS A 202 2.30 9.71 18.25
CA LYS A 202 1.19 8.82 18.60
C LYS A 202 1.55 7.88 19.76
N VAL A 203 2.79 7.41 19.83
CA VAL A 203 3.29 6.64 20.98
C VAL A 203 3.33 7.51 22.21
N ASP A 204 3.90 8.73 22.14
CA ASP A 204 3.91 9.70 23.25
C ASP A 204 2.51 10.00 23.79
N ALA A 205 1.54 10.14 22.89
CA ALA A 205 0.15 10.43 23.26
C ALA A 205 -0.62 9.18 23.71
N GLY A 206 0.00 8.00 23.75
CA GLY A 206 -0.67 6.74 24.10
C GLY A 206 -1.72 6.29 23.08
N VAL A 207 -1.63 6.75 21.84
CA VAL A 207 -2.49 6.30 20.73
C VAL A 207 -1.98 4.97 20.20
N LEU A 208 -0.67 4.85 19.97
CA LEU A 208 0.00 3.58 19.68
C LEU A 208 0.68 3.11 20.94
N LYS A 209 0.23 2.00 21.49
CA LYS A 209 0.63 1.54 22.84
C LYS A 209 0.94 0.05 22.92
N GLY A 210 0.97 -0.62 21.76
CA GLY A 210 1.24 -2.06 21.72
C GLY A 210 1.88 -2.50 20.42
N PHE A 211 2.19 -3.80 20.38
CA PHE A 211 2.70 -4.50 19.22
C PHE A 211 1.70 -5.54 18.73
N SER A 212 1.66 -5.75 17.42
CA SER A 212 0.89 -6.79 16.77
C SER A 212 1.67 -7.34 15.58
N VAL A 213 1.69 -8.67 15.39
CA VAL A 213 2.39 -9.30 14.27
C VAL A 213 1.48 -9.47 13.05
N GLY A 214 2.01 -9.14 11.88
CA GLY A 214 1.35 -9.37 10.59
C GLY A 214 1.87 -10.64 9.93
N ILE A 215 0.98 -11.61 9.69
CA ILE A 215 1.32 -12.93 9.15
C ILE A 215 0.72 -13.10 7.77
N LYS A 216 1.56 -13.43 6.80
CA LYS A 216 1.15 -13.73 5.42
C LYS A 216 1.02 -15.24 5.22
N ASN A 217 -0.06 -15.64 4.53
CA ASN A 217 -0.36 -17.04 4.21
C ASN A 217 -0.34 -17.95 5.45
N PRO A 218 -1.08 -17.63 6.54
CA PRO A 218 -1.09 -18.44 7.72
C PRO A 218 -1.71 -19.82 7.44
N ARG A 219 -1.07 -20.87 7.95
CA ARG A 219 -1.66 -22.21 8.01
C ARG A 219 -2.27 -22.43 9.39
N VAL A 220 -3.60 -22.47 9.41
CA VAL A 220 -4.37 -22.63 10.65
C VAL A 220 -4.84 -24.07 10.78
N VAL A 221 -4.70 -24.64 11.96
CA VAL A 221 -5.26 -25.95 12.33
C VAL A 221 -6.29 -25.78 13.46
N ARG A 222 -7.20 -26.74 13.59
CA ARG A 222 -8.15 -26.73 14.71
C ARG A 222 -7.41 -26.88 16.04
N ASP A 223 -7.83 -26.09 17.03
CA ASP A 223 -7.33 -26.18 18.41
C ASP A 223 -8.52 -26.10 19.38
N SER A 224 -8.55 -26.97 20.39
CA SER A 224 -9.65 -27.02 21.37
C SER A 224 -9.65 -25.82 22.32
N LYS A 225 -8.52 -25.10 22.42
CA LYS A 225 -8.36 -23.93 23.29
C LYS A 225 -8.66 -22.62 22.60
N ALA A 226 -8.64 -22.60 21.25
CA ALA A 226 -8.84 -21.37 20.46
C ALA A 226 -9.95 -21.56 19.43
N ALA A 227 -10.99 -20.74 19.51
CA ALA A 227 -12.17 -20.85 18.65
C ALA A 227 -11.83 -20.71 17.16
N ASN A 228 -10.85 -19.88 16.83
CA ASN A 228 -10.38 -19.63 15.47
C ASN A 228 -9.07 -20.38 15.15
N GLY A 229 -8.69 -21.35 16.00
CA GLY A 229 -7.63 -22.30 15.73
C GLY A 229 -6.22 -21.83 16.09
N ARG A 230 -5.24 -22.65 15.70
CA ARG A 230 -3.81 -22.43 15.96
C ARG A 230 -3.09 -22.17 14.63
N ILE A 231 -2.33 -21.11 14.57
CA ILE A 231 -1.43 -20.80 13.45
C ILE A 231 -0.13 -21.57 13.66
N VAL A 232 0.13 -22.54 12.78
CA VAL A 232 1.27 -23.46 12.88
C VAL A 232 2.33 -23.21 11.82
N ASP A 233 2.03 -22.32 10.84
CA ASP A 233 2.94 -21.92 9.77
C ASP A 233 2.48 -20.60 9.14
N GLY A 234 3.37 -19.96 8.39
CA GLY A 234 3.16 -18.69 7.73
C GLY A 234 4.44 -17.86 7.77
N GLN A 235 4.40 -16.71 7.12
CA GLN A 235 5.51 -15.77 7.11
C GLN A 235 5.15 -14.53 7.93
N ILE A 236 5.90 -14.24 8.99
CA ILE A 236 5.82 -12.93 9.64
C ILE A 236 6.43 -11.90 8.68
N VAL A 237 5.62 -10.96 8.22
CA VAL A 237 6.03 -9.95 7.22
C VAL A 237 6.28 -8.59 7.84
N GLU A 238 5.73 -8.34 9.02
CA GLU A 238 5.95 -7.11 9.78
C GLU A 238 5.53 -7.29 11.24
N VAL A 239 5.96 -6.37 12.10
CA VAL A 239 5.33 -6.09 13.39
C VAL A 239 4.84 -4.66 13.35
N SER A 240 3.62 -4.42 13.83
CA SER A 240 3.04 -3.08 13.85
C SER A 240 2.97 -2.51 15.26
N LEU A 241 3.18 -1.20 15.35
CA LEU A 241 2.70 -0.39 16.45
C LEU A 241 1.18 -0.23 16.30
N VAL A 242 0.40 -0.55 17.36
CA VAL A 242 -1.07 -0.53 17.39
C VAL A 242 -1.59 0.16 18.64
#